data_e22e77d565c1d4c9aa656fd7501fe6fe
#
_entry.id   e22e77d565c1d4c9aa656fd7501fe6fe
#
_cell.length_a   1.000
_cell.length_b   1.000
_cell.length_c   1.000
_cell.angle_alpha   90.00
_cell.angle_beta   90.00
_cell.angle_gamma   90.00
#
_symmetry.space_group_name_H-M   'P 1'
#
loop_
_entity.id
_entity.type
_entity.pdbx_description
1 polymer ?
#
loop_
_entity_poly.entity_id
_entity_poly.type
_entity_poly.pdbx_seq_one_letter_code
_entity_poly.pdbx_strand_id
1 'polypeptide(L)'
;MELFDVQAPAEIVTGLILGSLHGLKAILRMKPDALFPLDRLPGWIWEEGFRGPIVYFPITDCDVLPEDVLDELVDAILGFLRAGKRVALFCVGGHGRTGYVASCVLHRLGIENPIAFLRRNYSLSAVETEAQGEAVFRYIRRHPGA
;
A
#
# COMPACT_ATOMS: atom_id res chain seq x y z
N MET A 1 -3.30 -14.23 -22.76
CA MET A 1 -1.98 -13.73 -22.41
C MET A 1 -2.12 -12.40 -21.68
N GLU A 2 -1.39 -12.25 -20.62
CA GLU A 2 -1.41 -11.00 -19.85
C GLU A 2 -0.57 -9.94 -20.50
N LEU A 3 -1.14 -8.77 -20.72
CA LEU A 3 -0.42 -7.63 -21.25
C LEU A 3 0.19 -6.78 -20.14
N PHE A 4 -0.34 -6.89 -18.93
CA PHE A 4 0.22 -6.24 -17.77
C PHE A 4 0.27 -7.20 -16.60
N ASP A 5 1.25 -6.96 -15.76
CA ASP A 5 1.37 -7.69 -14.51
C ASP A 5 0.57 -6.94 -13.45
N VAL A 6 -0.70 -7.30 -13.32
CA VAL A 6 -1.64 -6.68 -12.38
C VAL A 6 -1.82 -7.60 -11.18
N GLN A 7 -1.54 -7.08 -10.01
CA GLN A 7 -1.62 -7.86 -8.79
C GLN A 7 -3.06 -7.95 -8.28
N ALA A 8 -3.52 -9.18 -8.00
CA ALA A 8 -4.81 -9.40 -7.34
C ALA A 8 -4.74 -8.87 -5.90
N PRO A 9 -5.86 -8.35 -5.36
CA PRO A 9 -5.84 -7.84 -3.99
C PRO A 9 -5.70 -8.95 -2.97
N ALA A 10 -5.04 -8.64 -1.86
CA ALA A 10 -4.88 -9.58 -0.76
C ALA A 10 -4.79 -8.83 0.56
N GLU A 11 -5.39 -9.40 1.58
CA GLU A 11 -5.23 -8.90 2.95
C GLU A 11 -4.01 -9.60 3.52
N ILE A 12 -2.88 -8.92 3.55
CA ILE A 12 -1.58 -9.55 3.87
C ILE A 12 -1.29 -9.65 5.35
N VAL A 13 -1.86 -8.74 6.14
CA VAL A 13 -1.95 -8.83 7.61
C VAL A 13 -3.32 -8.30 7.95
N THR A 14 -3.81 -8.58 9.15
CA THR A 14 -5.17 -8.19 9.54
C THR A 14 -5.42 -6.71 9.29
N GLY A 15 -6.39 -6.42 8.45
CA GLY A 15 -6.83 -5.07 8.14
C GLY A 15 -6.10 -4.39 7.00
N LEU A 16 -4.94 -4.89 6.56
CA LEU A 16 -4.18 -4.22 5.48
C LEU A 16 -4.37 -4.97 4.17
N ILE A 17 -5.15 -4.36 3.28
CA ILE A 17 -5.44 -4.88 1.95
C ILE A 17 -4.55 -4.17 0.96
N LEU A 18 -3.79 -4.92 0.18
CA LEU A 18 -2.97 -4.38 -0.90
C LEU A 18 -3.57 -4.80 -2.23
N GLY A 19 -3.41 -3.97 -3.24
CA GLY A 19 -3.91 -4.33 -4.56
C GLY A 19 -3.55 -3.32 -5.62
N SER A 20 -4.28 -3.38 -6.73
CA SER A 20 -4.04 -2.55 -7.91
C SER A 20 -5.27 -1.74 -8.25
N LEU A 21 -5.07 -0.62 -8.95
CA LEU A 21 -6.16 0.18 -9.48
C LEU A 21 -7.04 -0.64 -10.42
N HIS A 22 -6.43 -1.52 -11.23
CA HIS A 22 -7.17 -2.39 -12.13
C HIS A 22 -8.04 -3.40 -11.39
N GLY A 23 -7.68 -3.74 -10.15
CA GLY A 23 -8.44 -4.65 -9.31
C GLY A 23 -9.30 -3.94 -8.28
N LEU A 24 -9.60 -2.67 -8.47
CA LEU A 24 -10.29 -1.87 -7.46
C LEU A 24 -11.67 -2.44 -7.10
N LYS A 25 -12.42 -2.97 -8.06
CA LYS A 25 -13.72 -3.58 -7.74
C LYS A 25 -13.54 -4.78 -6.81
N ALA A 26 -12.50 -5.59 -7.03
CA ALA A 26 -12.20 -6.71 -6.14
C ALA A 26 -11.78 -6.22 -4.75
N ILE A 27 -11.03 -5.11 -4.68
CA ILE A 27 -10.68 -4.48 -3.41
C ILE A 27 -11.94 -4.08 -2.65
N LEU A 28 -12.89 -3.44 -3.34
CA LEU A 28 -14.13 -2.99 -2.69
C LEU A 28 -14.95 -4.15 -2.14
N ARG A 29 -14.90 -5.31 -2.80
CA ARG A 29 -15.58 -6.51 -2.31
C ARG A 29 -14.99 -7.03 -1.01
N MET A 30 -13.75 -6.65 -0.69
CA MET A 30 -13.12 -6.99 0.58
C MET A 30 -13.53 -6.03 1.70
N LYS A 31 -14.36 -5.05 1.39
CA LYS A 31 -14.99 -4.12 2.33
C LYS A 31 -13.99 -3.31 3.17
N PRO A 32 -13.11 -2.54 2.52
CA PRO A 32 -12.23 -1.65 3.25
C PRO A 32 -13.04 -0.52 3.89
N ASP A 33 -12.58 -0.04 5.04
CA ASP A 33 -13.15 1.14 5.70
C ASP A 33 -12.56 2.43 5.14
N ALA A 34 -11.34 2.38 4.65
CA ALA A 34 -10.63 3.54 4.09
C ALA A 34 -9.84 3.14 2.86
N LEU A 35 -9.70 4.07 1.92
CA LEU A 35 -8.89 3.86 0.72
C LEU A 35 -7.69 4.82 0.74
N PHE A 36 -6.53 4.28 0.37
CA PHE A 36 -5.28 5.04 0.23
C PHE A 36 -4.77 4.87 -1.20
N PRO A 37 -5.30 5.64 -2.16
CA PRO A 37 -4.81 5.57 -3.54
C PRO A 37 -3.46 6.27 -3.67
N LEU A 38 -2.51 5.60 -4.30
CA LEU A 38 -1.17 6.13 -4.53
C LEU A 38 -0.99 6.65 -5.96
N ASP A 39 -2.03 6.61 -6.77
CA ASP A 39 -2.02 7.14 -8.13
C ASP A 39 -3.29 7.94 -8.33
N ARG A 40 -4.28 7.37 -8.97
CA ARG A 40 -5.55 8.05 -9.22
C ARG A 40 -6.71 7.23 -8.68
N LEU A 41 -7.88 7.85 -8.64
CA LEU A 41 -9.09 7.18 -8.22
C LEU A 41 -10.17 7.46 -9.26
N PRO A 42 -10.75 6.41 -9.88
CA PRO A 42 -11.78 6.63 -10.89
C PRO A 42 -13.07 7.16 -10.29
N GLY A 43 -13.76 8.00 -11.05
CA GLY A 43 -15.00 8.62 -10.59
C GLY A 43 -16.10 7.64 -10.27
N TRP A 44 -16.09 6.44 -10.88
CA TRP A 44 -17.13 5.45 -10.63
C TRP A 44 -17.10 4.86 -9.21
N ILE A 45 -16.08 5.17 -8.44
CA ILE A 45 -15.98 4.68 -7.05
C ILE A 45 -17.24 5.02 -6.24
N TRP A 46 -17.81 6.19 -6.49
CA TRP A 46 -19.01 6.63 -5.78
C TRP A 46 -20.23 5.81 -6.17
N GLU A 47 -20.27 5.33 -7.41
CA GLU A 47 -21.37 4.51 -7.91
C GLU A 47 -21.35 3.10 -7.30
N GLU A 48 -20.17 2.64 -6.88
CA GLU A 48 -20.03 1.34 -6.22
C GLU A 48 -20.43 1.41 -4.74
N GLY A 49 -20.80 2.57 -4.24
CA GLY A 49 -21.33 2.72 -2.90
C GLY A 49 -20.30 2.93 -1.80
N PHE A 50 -19.02 3.11 -2.15
CA PHE A 50 -18.03 3.40 -1.13
C PHE A 50 -18.31 4.74 -0.47
N ARG A 51 -18.29 4.81 0.85
CA ARG A 51 -18.60 6.02 1.63
C ARG A 51 -17.56 6.35 2.69
N GLY A 52 -16.51 5.56 2.79
CA GLY A 52 -15.47 5.77 3.78
C GLY A 52 -14.50 6.88 3.39
N PRO A 53 -13.55 7.18 4.28
CA PRO A 53 -12.52 8.16 3.96
C PRO A 53 -11.62 7.70 2.82
N ILE A 54 -11.19 8.67 2.02
CA ILE A 54 -10.22 8.48 0.95
C ILE A 54 -9.06 9.41 1.26
N VAL A 55 -7.90 8.82 1.51
CA VAL A 55 -6.69 9.55 1.88
C VAL A 55 -5.72 9.44 0.71
N TYR A 56 -5.60 10.50 -0.06
CA TYR A 56 -4.91 10.50 -1.34
C TYR A 56 -3.47 10.96 -1.20
N PHE A 57 -2.52 10.07 -1.50
CA PHE A 57 -1.08 10.38 -1.46
C PHE A 57 -0.48 9.99 -2.80
N PRO A 58 -0.56 10.84 -3.83
CA PRO A 58 -0.05 10.47 -5.15
C PRO A 58 1.48 10.35 -5.15
N ILE A 59 1.96 9.28 -5.77
CA ILE A 59 3.39 9.03 -5.97
C ILE A 59 3.60 8.83 -7.45
N THR A 60 4.54 9.56 -8.04
CA THR A 60 4.92 9.35 -9.43
C THR A 60 5.45 7.92 -9.58
N ASP A 61 5.04 7.24 -10.64
CA ASP A 61 5.44 5.85 -10.86
C ASP A 61 6.96 5.70 -10.78
N CYS A 62 7.40 4.62 -10.14
CA CYS A 62 8.81 4.30 -9.89
C CYS A 62 9.52 5.25 -8.93
N ASP A 63 8.82 6.23 -8.38
CA ASP A 63 9.41 7.24 -7.52
C ASP A 63 9.12 6.99 -6.05
N VAL A 64 9.62 7.89 -5.19
CA VAL A 64 9.45 7.83 -3.75
C VAL A 64 8.93 9.17 -3.24
N LEU A 65 8.46 9.18 -2.00
CA LEU A 65 7.97 10.38 -1.33
C LEU A 65 9.10 11.03 -0.52
N PRO A 66 9.02 12.35 -0.28
CA PRO A 66 9.85 12.97 0.76
C PRO A 66 9.63 12.25 2.09
N GLU A 67 10.66 12.21 2.93
CA GLU A 67 10.62 11.41 4.16
C GLU A 67 9.50 11.83 5.11
N ASP A 68 9.28 13.13 5.26
CA ASP A 68 8.20 13.61 6.12
C ASP A 68 6.81 13.24 5.60
N VAL A 69 6.63 13.25 4.28
CA VAL A 69 5.37 12.84 3.66
C VAL A 69 5.15 11.33 3.81
N LEU A 70 6.20 10.55 3.62
CA LEU A 70 6.15 9.10 3.85
C LEU A 70 5.76 8.79 5.29
N ASP A 71 6.36 9.48 6.25
CA ASP A 71 6.05 9.28 7.66
C ASP A 71 4.58 9.58 7.94
N GLU A 72 4.06 10.67 7.38
CA GLU A 72 2.66 11.05 7.54
C GLU A 72 1.71 9.99 6.95
N LEU A 73 2.03 9.48 5.76
CA LEU A 73 1.23 8.45 5.12
C LEU A 73 1.21 7.17 5.95
N VAL A 74 2.38 6.71 6.36
CA VAL A 74 2.48 5.47 7.16
C VAL A 74 1.73 5.64 8.49
N ASP A 75 1.90 6.78 9.16
CA ASP A 75 1.21 7.03 10.42
C ASP A 75 -0.31 7.06 10.22
N ALA A 76 -0.80 7.62 9.12
CA ALA A 76 -2.24 7.63 8.83
C ALA A 76 -2.78 6.21 8.65
N ILE A 77 -2.06 5.36 7.91
CA ILE A 77 -2.47 3.96 7.74
C ILE A 77 -2.49 3.25 9.09
N LEU A 78 -1.43 3.41 9.87
CA LEU A 78 -1.34 2.79 11.21
C LEU A 78 -2.47 3.23 12.12
N GLY A 79 -2.87 4.50 12.03
CA GLY A 79 -3.97 5.02 12.83
C GLY A 79 -5.27 4.25 12.58
N PHE A 80 -5.59 4.00 11.30
CA PHE A 80 -6.77 3.21 10.97
C PHE A 80 -6.64 1.76 11.44
N LEU A 81 -5.48 1.15 11.20
CA LEU A 81 -5.27 -0.25 11.58
C LEU A 81 -5.38 -0.44 13.10
N ARG A 82 -4.81 0.49 13.87
CA ARG A 82 -4.86 0.42 15.34
C ARG A 82 -6.26 0.66 15.87
N ALA A 83 -7.10 1.33 15.10
CA ALA A 83 -8.52 1.51 15.44
C ALA A 83 -9.38 0.33 15.00
N GLY A 84 -8.78 -0.75 14.50
CA GLY A 84 -9.50 -1.93 14.05
C GLY A 84 -10.16 -1.77 12.69
N LYS A 85 -9.75 -0.77 11.91
CA LYS A 85 -10.33 -0.52 10.59
C LYS A 85 -9.55 -1.26 9.51
N ARG A 86 -10.21 -1.48 8.38
CA ARG A 86 -9.61 -2.15 7.22
C ARG A 86 -9.20 -1.08 6.21
N VAL A 87 -7.96 -1.13 5.78
CA VAL A 87 -7.37 -0.15 4.89
C VAL A 87 -7.00 -0.81 3.57
N ALA A 88 -7.36 -0.19 2.45
CA ALA A 88 -6.90 -0.62 1.14
C ALA A 88 -5.86 0.38 0.62
N LEU A 89 -4.68 -0.12 0.31
CA LEU A 89 -3.55 0.64 -0.23
C LEU A 89 -3.26 0.10 -1.63
N PHE A 90 -3.24 0.97 -2.63
CA PHE A 90 -3.08 0.50 -4.01
C PHE A 90 -2.45 1.55 -4.91
N CYS A 91 -1.72 1.08 -5.92
CA CYS A 91 -1.23 1.89 -7.03
C CYS A 91 -1.75 1.27 -8.33
N VAL A 92 -1.22 1.64 -9.49
CA VAL A 92 -1.76 1.13 -10.76
C VAL A 92 -1.60 -0.39 -10.87
N GLY A 93 -0.39 -0.89 -10.78
CA GLY A 93 -0.12 -2.34 -10.89
C GLY A 93 -0.18 -3.10 -9.58
N GLY A 94 -0.05 -2.41 -8.46
CA GLY A 94 -0.10 -3.05 -7.14
C GLY A 94 1.22 -3.59 -6.64
N HIS A 95 2.34 -3.28 -7.30
CA HIS A 95 3.66 -3.85 -6.98
C HIS A 95 4.60 -2.84 -6.33
N GLY A 96 5.12 -1.89 -7.11
CA GLY A 96 6.22 -1.02 -6.70
C GLY A 96 5.87 -0.05 -5.60
N ARG A 97 5.02 0.91 -5.91
CA ARG A 97 4.63 1.95 -4.95
C ARG A 97 3.86 1.38 -3.77
N THR A 98 2.96 0.43 -4.05
CA THR A 98 2.21 -0.27 -3.00
C THR A 98 3.16 -1.04 -2.09
N GLY A 99 4.11 -1.78 -2.67
CA GLY A 99 5.10 -2.54 -1.89
C GLY A 99 6.01 -1.64 -1.06
N TYR A 100 6.42 -0.52 -1.62
CA TYR A 100 7.25 0.47 -0.94
C TYR A 100 6.57 0.98 0.34
N VAL A 101 5.35 1.47 0.23
CA VAL A 101 4.62 2.00 1.38
C VAL A 101 4.26 0.88 2.35
N ALA A 102 3.79 -0.24 1.84
CA ALA A 102 3.42 -1.39 2.68
C ALA A 102 4.60 -1.91 3.49
N SER A 103 5.81 -1.91 2.91
CA SER A 103 7.01 -2.34 3.64
C SER A 103 7.24 -1.49 4.89
N CYS A 104 7.04 -0.19 4.77
CA CYS A 104 7.20 0.72 5.90
C CYS A 104 6.13 0.47 6.98
N VAL A 105 4.90 0.24 6.56
CA VAL A 105 3.80 -0.09 7.49
C VAL A 105 4.10 -1.41 8.21
N LEU A 106 4.51 -2.43 7.46
CA LEU A 106 4.81 -3.74 8.04
C LEU A 106 5.96 -3.68 9.03
N HIS A 107 6.97 -2.87 8.74
CA HIS A 107 8.06 -2.65 9.69
C HIS A 107 7.52 -2.13 11.03
N ARG A 108 6.64 -1.14 10.99
CA ARG A 108 6.05 -0.58 12.20
C ARG A 108 5.16 -1.58 12.94
N LEU A 109 4.66 -2.59 12.23
CA LEU A 109 3.87 -3.68 12.83
C LEU A 109 4.75 -4.82 13.32
N GLY A 110 6.06 -4.69 13.24
CA GLY A 110 6.99 -5.68 13.80
C GLY A 110 7.40 -6.79 12.84
N ILE A 111 7.11 -6.66 11.55
CA ILE A 111 7.50 -7.66 10.56
C ILE A 111 8.97 -7.46 10.21
N GLU A 112 9.81 -8.46 10.47
CA GLU A 112 11.21 -8.43 10.04
C GLU A 112 11.28 -8.64 8.53
N ASN A 113 12.23 -7.99 7.89
CA ASN A 113 12.44 -8.07 6.44
C ASN A 113 11.13 -7.89 5.66
N PRO A 114 10.48 -6.72 5.80
CA PRO A 114 9.15 -6.54 5.20
C PRO A 114 9.14 -6.70 3.69
N ILE A 115 10.20 -6.30 2.97
CA ILE A 115 10.26 -6.49 1.52
C ILE A 115 10.23 -7.98 1.19
N ALA A 116 11.05 -8.79 1.88
CA ALA A 116 11.06 -10.23 1.66
C ALA A 116 9.71 -10.86 2.01
N PHE A 117 9.08 -10.39 3.07
CA PHE A 117 7.74 -10.84 3.46
C PHE A 117 6.72 -10.59 2.33
N LEU A 118 6.73 -9.39 1.75
CA LEU A 118 5.82 -9.06 0.66
C LEU A 118 6.10 -9.87 -0.59
N ARG A 119 7.37 -10.11 -0.89
CA ARG A 119 7.73 -10.90 -2.08
C ARG A 119 7.31 -12.35 -1.96
N ARG A 120 7.29 -12.89 -0.75
CA ARG A 120 6.80 -14.26 -0.51
C ARG A 120 5.28 -14.35 -0.44
N ASN A 121 4.62 -13.35 0.11
CA ASN A 121 3.22 -13.47 0.48
C ASN A 121 2.27 -12.64 -0.37
N TYR A 122 2.79 -11.75 -1.21
CA TYR A 122 1.96 -10.86 -2.00
C TYR A 122 2.41 -10.81 -3.45
N SER A 123 3.58 -10.24 -3.73
CA SER A 123 4.05 -10.03 -5.10
C SER A 123 5.56 -10.15 -5.16
N LEU A 124 6.06 -10.97 -6.09
CA LEU A 124 7.51 -11.09 -6.33
C LEU A 124 8.11 -9.75 -6.77
N SER A 125 7.30 -8.86 -7.32
CA SER A 125 7.74 -7.55 -7.80
C SER A 125 7.51 -6.43 -6.79
N ALA A 126 7.15 -6.74 -5.56
CA ALA A 126 6.98 -5.73 -4.52
C ALA A 126 8.29 -4.96 -4.34
N VAL A 127 8.20 -3.63 -4.34
CA VAL A 127 9.35 -2.73 -4.31
C VAL A 127 10.18 -2.91 -5.59
N GLU A 128 9.75 -2.22 -6.65
CA GLU A 128 10.30 -2.47 -7.99
C GLU A 128 11.62 -1.79 -8.28
N THR A 129 11.88 -0.61 -7.66
CA THR A 129 13.06 0.17 -8.02
C THR A 129 14.05 0.20 -6.87
N GLU A 130 15.32 0.45 -7.23
CA GLU A 130 16.38 0.63 -6.25
C GLU A 130 16.07 1.81 -5.32
N ALA A 131 15.55 2.91 -5.88
CA ALA A 131 15.19 4.08 -5.09
C ALA A 131 14.12 3.75 -4.04
N GLN A 132 13.12 2.95 -4.43
CA GLN A 132 12.08 2.50 -3.49
C GLN A 132 12.68 1.66 -2.38
N GLY A 133 13.55 0.71 -2.72
CA GLY A 133 14.21 -0.14 -1.74
C GLY A 133 15.07 0.66 -0.76
N GLU A 134 15.83 1.61 -1.27
CA GLU A 134 16.65 2.48 -0.42
C GLU A 134 15.80 3.33 0.51
N ALA A 135 14.66 3.82 0.02
CA ALA A 135 13.74 4.61 0.84
C ALA A 135 13.14 3.77 1.97
N VAL A 136 12.84 2.50 1.71
CA VAL A 136 12.38 1.57 2.76
C VAL A 136 13.47 1.40 3.82
N PHE A 137 14.72 1.16 3.41
CA PHE A 137 15.81 0.98 4.35
C PHE A 137 16.06 2.24 5.19
N ARG A 138 15.97 3.43 4.57
CA ARG A 138 16.08 4.68 5.32
C ARG A 138 14.94 4.83 6.33
N TYR A 139 13.72 4.45 5.93
CA TYR A 139 12.58 4.48 6.84
C TYR A 139 12.83 3.58 8.06
N ILE A 140 13.28 2.35 7.80
CA ILE A 140 13.55 1.39 8.87
C ILE A 140 14.58 1.94 9.83
N ARG A 141 15.65 2.57 9.33
CA ARG A 141 16.68 3.16 10.19
C ARG A 141 16.16 4.33 11.02
N ARG A 142 15.21 5.10 10.49
CA ARG A 142 14.60 6.22 11.22
C ARG A 142 13.58 5.78 12.26
N HIS A 143 13.09 4.54 12.16
CA HIS A 143 12.06 4.00 13.06
C HIS A 143 12.53 2.65 13.63
N PRO A 144 13.61 2.60 14.41
CA PRO A 144 14.12 1.34 14.93
C PRO A 144 13.22 0.79 16.04
N GLY A 145 13.25 -0.52 16.23
CA GLY A 145 12.64 -1.15 17.38
C GLY A 145 11.12 -1.10 17.41
N ALA A 146 10.52 -1.39 16.31
CA ALA A 146 9.06 -1.48 16.26
C ALA A 146 8.52 -2.51 17.25
#